data_5fc80933af0c0e15cb9de9d10e225784
#
_entry.id   5fc80933af0c0e15cb9de9d10e225784
#
_cell.length_a   1.000
_cell.length_b   1.000
_cell.length_c   1.000
_cell.angle_alpha   90.00
_cell.angle_beta   90.00
_cell.angle_gamma   90.00
#
_symmetry.space_group_name_H-M   'P 1'
#
loop_
_entity.id
_entity.type
_entity.pdbx_description
1 polymer ?
#
loop_
_entity_poly.entity_id
_entity_poly.type
_entity_poly.pdbx_seq_one_letter_code
_entity_poly.pdbx_strand_id
1 'polypeptide(L)'
;MILFRRASEFSLSQLHQVMVLAFSDYVIQMDMPLADFERMIRARGFDAELSWVATDNEQLVGFWFIGKQDAYPGTIYAVSTGTAPKARGKGIASKLFAKVEEYAAQQGYHHVQLEVITSNTAAVKAYEKLGFQTKRNFQCFSLHKAAFADRNSEHIPVPADWAEIEPKAAGLWERAPSWQNTAFAIRALADGVTAYKIEQNGQLAGYIAFTRKTGAVMQIAVAPDKRRQGYATALLTAAFANVSKEALTFINLDEGDETIMQALSKLGATKTLQQYEMHRALQTSTAHGQESMLTTP
;
A
#
# COMPACT_ATOMS: atom_id res chain seq x y z
N MET A 1 -13.54 10.48 28.82
CA MET A 1 -12.10 10.19 29.10
C MET A 1 -11.56 9.38 27.91
N ILE A 2 -10.43 9.80 27.32
CA ILE A 2 -9.83 9.07 26.16
C ILE A 2 -9.08 7.86 26.68
N LEU A 3 -9.45 6.67 26.18
CA LEU A 3 -8.75 5.41 26.41
C LEU A 3 -8.13 4.91 25.10
N PHE A 4 -7.02 4.19 25.20
CA PHE A 4 -6.30 3.58 24.08
C PHE A 4 -6.37 2.07 24.21
N ARG A 5 -6.92 1.40 23.20
CA ARG A 5 -7.22 -0.02 23.23
C ARG A 5 -6.72 -0.68 21.93
N ARG A 6 -6.54 -2.00 21.95
CA ARG A 6 -6.19 -2.73 20.74
C ARG A 6 -7.37 -2.85 19.78
N ALA A 7 -7.08 -2.83 18.49
CA ALA A 7 -8.13 -3.01 17.50
C ALA A 7 -8.77 -4.41 17.56
N SER A 8 -8.05 -5.41 18.06
CA SER A 8 -8.55 -6.78 18.27
C SER A 8 -9.73 -6.89 19.24
N GLU A 9 -9.95 -5.88 20.06
CA GLU A 9 -11.10 -5.81 20.98
C GLU A 9 -12.40 -5.37 20.30
N PHE A 10 -12.34 -5.02 19.00
CA PHE A 10 -13.45 -4.47 18.25
C PHE A 10 -13.75 -5.27 16.99
N SER A 11 -15.03 -5.30 16.58
CA SER A 11 -15.44 -5.93 15.32
C SER A 11 -14.95 -5.11 14.10
N LEU A 12 -14.80 -5.78 12.95
CA LEU A 12 -14.46 -5.12 11.69
C LEU A 12 -15.44 -4.00 11.33
N SER A 13 -16.74 -4.17 11.63
CA SER A 13 -17.75 -3.14 11.42
C SER A 13 -17.47 -1.88 12.25
N GLN A 14 -17.07 -2.02 13.51
CA GLN A 14 -16.70 -0.89 14.35
C GLN A 14 -15.42 -0.18 13.88
N LEU A 15 -14.43 -0.95 13.44
CA LEU A 15 -13.20 -0.42 12.85
C LEU A 15 -13.48 0.32 11.53
N HIS A 16 -14.36 -0.21 10.70
CA HIS A 16 -14.82 0.46 9.49
C HIS A 16 -15.54 1.79 9.82
N GLN A 17 -16.46 1.78 10.79
CA GLN A 17 -17.21 2.97 11.17
C GLN A 17 -16.30 4.10 11.67
N VAL A 18 -15.28 3.81 12.49
CA VAL A 18 -14.34 4.86 12.92
C VAL A 18 -13.50 5.39 11.75
N MET A 19 -13.16 4.56 10.77
CA MET A 19 -12.47 5.02 9.57
C MET A 19 -13.36 5.98 8.76
N VAL A 20 -14.59 5.60 8.46
CA VAL A 20 -15.57 6.45 7.76
C VAL A 20 -15.78 7.77 8.53
N LEU A 21 -15.94 7.71 9.86
CA LEU A 21 -16.09 8.90 10.71
C LEU A 21 -14.86 9.81 10.63
N ALA A 22 -13.65 9.26 10.68
CA ALA A 22 -12.42 10.04 10.65
C ALA A 22 -12.20 10.78 9.34
N PHE A 23 -12.72 10.24 8.24
CA PHE A 23 -12.61 10.80 6.89
C PHE A 23 -13.90 11.51 6.40
N SER A 24 -14.89 11.72 7.28
CA SER A 24 -16.20 12.28 6.90
C SER A 24 -16.14 13.73 6.37
N ASP A 25 -15.08 14.47 6.67
CA ASP A 25 -14.83 15.85 6.19
C ASP A 25 -13.64 15.92 5.20
N TYR A 26 -13.20 14.76 4.69
CA TYR A 26 -12.08 14.71 3.76
C TYR A 26 -12.52 15.13 2.35
N VAL A 27 -11.59 15.78 1.60
CA VAL A 27 -11.86 16.29 0.23
C VAL A 27 -12.33 15.19 -0.73
N ILE A 28 -11.90 13.96 -0.51
CA ILE A 28 -12.38 12.77 -1.20
C ILE A 28 -13.30 12.04 -0.23
N GLN A 29 -14.61 12.08 -0.49
CA GLN A 29 -15.56 11.31 0.31
C GLN A 29 -15.16 9.84 0.32
N MET A 30 -14.81 9.34 1.50
CA MET A 30 -14.50 7.92 1.72
C MET A 30 -15.79 7.16 2.09
N ASP A 31 -16.75 7.14 1.16
CA ASP A 31 -17.91 6.25 1.25
C ASP A 31 -17.48 4.86 0.77
N MET A 32 -16.70 4.19 1.61
CA MET A 32 -16.17 2.86 1.34
C MET A 32 -17.10 1.81 1.95
N PRO A 33 -17.75 0.94 1.17
CA PRO A 33 -18.51 -0.19 1.71
C PRO A 33 -17.65 -1.10 2.59
N LEU A 34 -18.26 -1.74 3.60
CA LEU A 34 -17.56 -2.65 4.51
C LEU A 34 -16.76 -3.73 3.76
N ALA A 35 -17.33 -4.32 2.71
CA ALA A 35 -16.65 -5.33 1.91
C ALA A 35 -15.39 -4.80 1.18
N ASP A 36 -15.38 -3.52 0.78
CA ASP A 36 -14.19 -2.90 0.17
C ASP A 36 -13.15 -2.53 1.24
N PHE A 37 -13.59 -2.13 2.44
CA PHE A 37 -12.72 -1.98 3.61
C PHE A 37 -12.03 -3.30 3.98
N GLU A 38 -12.78 -4.39 4.12
CA GLU A 38 -12.24 -5.71 4.43
C GLU A 38 -11.20 -6.15 3.39
N ARG A 39 -11.48 -5.91 2.11
CA ARG A 39 -10.56 -6.21 1.01
C ARG A 39 -9.29 -5.37 1.10
N MET A 40 -9.43 -4.07 1.37
CA MET A 40 -8.31 -3.15 1.51
C MET A 40 -7.39 -3.54 2.66
N ILE A 41 -7.94 -3.78 3.86
CA ILE A 41 -7.11 -4.12 5.02
C ILE A 41 -6.44 -5.48 4.86
N ARG A 42 -7.13 -6.47 4.27
CA ARG A 42 -6.56 -7.78 3.95
C ARG A 42 -5.38 -7.66 2.99
N ALA A 43 -5.52 -6.91 1.89
CA ALA A 43 -4.46 -6.70 0.93
C ALA A 43 -3.22 -6.00 1.52
N ARG A 44 -3.42 -5.19 2.56
CA ARG A 44 -2.33 -4.47 3.24
C ARG A 44 -1.73 -5.23 4.42
N GLY A 45 -2.23 -6.45 4.70
CA GLY A 45 -1.73 -7.32 5.75
C GLY A 45 -2.13 -6.88 7.16
N PHE A 46 -3.32 -6.28 7.31
CA PHE A 46 -3.82 -5.78 8.59
C PHE A 46 -3.66 -6.78 9.71
N ASP A 47 -3.15 -6.30 10.84
CA ASP A 47 -3.00 -7.04 12.08
C ASP A 47 -3.68 -6.27 13.22
N ALA A 48 -4.73 -6.86 13.78
CA ALA A 48 -5.54 -6.21 14.80
C ALA A 48 -4.80 -6.08 16.16
N GLU A 49 -3.83 -6.97 16.44
CA GLU A 49 -3.02 -6.90 17.66
C GLU A 49 -1.98 -5.78 17.60
N LEU A 50 -1.42 -5.50 16.42
CA LEU A 50 -0.51 -4.38 16.20
C LEU A 50 -1.23 -3.03 16.09
N SER A 51 -2.53 -3.06 15.84
CA SER A 51 -3.36 -1.88 15.60
C SER A 51 -3.97 -1.34 16.88
N TRP A 52 -4.05 -0.01 16.98
CA TRP A 52 -4.60 0.67 18.16
C TRP A 52 -5.71 1.64 17.79
N VAL A 53 -6.68 1.76 18.69
CA VAL A 53 -7.82 2.68 18.59
C VAL A 53 -7.94 3.55 19.85
N ALA A 54 -8.52 4.73 19.68
CA ALA A 54 -8.87 5.62 20.78
C ALA A 54 -10.39 5.66 20.94
N THR A 55 -10.86 5.54 22.18
CA THR A 55 -12.28 5.70 22.54
C THR A 55 -12.50 6.92 23.43
N ASP A 56 -13.63 7.60 23.26
CA ASP A 56 -14.14 8.62 24.19
C ASP A 56 -15.57 8.21 24.58
N ASN A 57 -15.78 7.94 25.88
CA ASN A 57 -17.05 7.40 26.38
C ASN A 57 -17.55 6.22 25.54
N GLU A 58 -16.67 5.22 25.34
CA GLU A 58 -16.88 3.98 24.56
C GLU A 58 -17.04 4.16 23.03
N GLN A 59 -17.13 5.38 22.53
CA GLN A 59 -17.17 5.64 21.09
C GLN A 59 -15.76 5.68 20.51
N LEU A 60 -15.52 4.98 19.41
CA LEU A 60 -14.28 5.05 18.66
C LEU A 60 -14.12 6.45 18.04
N VAL A 61 -12.99 7.10 18.30
CA VAL A 61 -12.72 8.48 17.84
C VAL A 61 -11.38 8.64 17.12
N GLY A 62 -10.57 7.59 17.08
CA GLY A 62 -9.29 7.62 16.37
C GLY A 62 -8.71 6.23 16.26
N PHE A 63 -7.77 6.05 15.30
CA PHE A 63 -7.15 4.77 15.04
C PHE A 63 -5.78 4.91 14.35
N TRP A 64 -4.94 3.91 14.57
CA TRP A 64 -3.79 3.53 13.76
C TRP A 64 -3.92 2.06 13.40
N PHE A 65 -4.31 1.77 12.17
CA PHE A 65 -4.37 0.42 11.64
C PHE A 65 -3.02 0.05 11.07
N ILE A 66 -2.49 -1.07 11.52
CA ILE A 66 -1.15 -1.55 11.20
C ILE A 66 -1.26 -2.85 10.43
N GLY A 67 -0.39 -3.03 9.47
CA GLY A 67 -0.23 -4.26 8.70
C GLY A 67 1.20 -4.80 8.76
N LYS A 68 1.33 -6.08 8.43
CA LYS A 68 2.60 -6.78 8.26
C LYS A 68 2.57 -7.67 7.04
N GLN A 69 3.73 -7.92 6.44
CA GLN A 69 3.90 -8.83 5.31
C GLN A 69 5.23 -9.56 5.44
N ASP A 70 5.26 -10.85 5.07
CA ASP A 70 6.45 -11.69 5.17
C ASP A 70 7.63 -11.19 4.33
N ALA A 71 7.33 -10.47 3.23
CA ALA A 71 8.34 -9.86 2.36
C ALA A 71 9.13 -8.72 3.05
N TYR A 72 8.65 -8.19 4.16
CA TYR A 72 9.27 -7.09 4.90
C TYR A 72 9.47 -7.47 6.37
N PRO A 73 10.36 -8.43 6.68
CA PRO A 73 10.62 -8.84 8.06
C PRO A 73 11.12 -7.65 8.87
N GLY A 74 10.61 -7.50 10.09
CA GLY A 74 10.96 -6.39 10.98
C GLY A 74 10.36 -5.02 10.63
N THR A 75 9.51 -4.95 9.60
CA THR A 75 8.83 -3.71 9.21
C THR A 75 7.32 -3.86 9.31
N ILE A 76 6.66 -2.89 9.93
CA ILE A 76 5.20 -2.75 9.92
C ILE A 76 4.78 -1.59 9.00
N TYR A 77 3.52 -1.62 8.59
CA TYR A 77 2.95 -0.63 7.68
C TYR A 77 1.70 0.03 8.26
N ALA A 78 1.65 1.35 8.21
CA ALA A 78 0.42 2.07 8.57
C ALA A 78 -0.61 1.94 7.43
N VAL A 79 -1.51 0.97 7.58
CA VAL A 79 -2.60 0.67 6.64
C VAL A 79 -3.51 1.88 6.43
N SER A 80 -3.88 2.51 7.54
CA SER A 80 -4.65 3.76 7.59
C SER A 80 -4.56 4.36 8.98
N THR A 81 -4.61 5.68 9.07
CA THR A 81 -4.64 6.40 10.35
C THR A 81 -5.65 7.53 10.27
N GLY A 82 -6.34 7.80 11.37
CA GLY A 82 -7.33 8.86 11.40
C GLY A 82 -7.80 9.22 12.80
N THR A 83 -8.32 10.44 12.89
CA THR A 83 -8.98 10.95 14.10
C THR A 83 -10.26 11.66 13.69
N ALA A 84 -11.37 11.30 14.33
CA ALA A 84 -12.68 11.91 14.09
C ALA A 84 -12.60 13.44 14.21
N PRO A 85 -13.27 14.23 13.36
CA PRO A 85 -13.15 15.69 13.32
C PRO A 85 -13.26 16.37 14.68
N LYS A 86 -14.27 15.99 15.48
CA LYS A 86 -14.53 16.54 16.84
C LYS A 86 -13.46 16.16 17.89
N ALA A 87 -12.62 15.18 17.59
CA ALA A 87 -11.58 14.69 18.49
C ALA A 87 -10.17 15.18 18.12
N ARG A 88 -10.02 15.88 16.98
CA ARG A 88 -8.74 16.44 16.53
C ARG A 88 -8.20 17.51 17.47
N GLY A 89 -6.91 17.80 17.37
CA GLY A 89 -6.24 18.81 18.20
C GLY A 89 -5.92 18.38 19.63
N LYS A 90 -6.35 17.18 20.08
CA LYS A 90 -6.13 16.64 21.44
C LYS A 90 -4.90 15.71 21.55
N GLY A 91 -4.06 15.64 20.52
CA GLY A 91 -2.86 14.78 20.48
C GLY A 91 -3.15 13.27 20.39
N ILE A 92 -4.36 12.87 19.98
CA ILE A 92 -4.79 11.46 19.93
C ILE A 92 -3.91 10.66 18.96
N ALA A 93 -3.65 11.19 17.75
CA ALA A 93 -2.84 10.48 16.74
C ALA A 93 -1.43 10.17 17.26
N SER A 94 -0.77 11.13 17.93
CA SER A 94 0.57 10.93 18.49
C SER A 94 0.57 9.92 19.65
N LYS A 95 -0.44 9.95 20.52
CA LYS A 95 -0.58 8.98 21.61
C LYS A 95 -0.88 7.58 21.11
N LEU A 96 -1.70 7.45 20.08
CA LEU A 96 -1.95 6.16 19.40
C LEU A 96 -0.65 5.62 18.77
N PHE A 97 0.11 6.49 18.07
CA PHE A 97 1.37 6.07 17.49
C PHE A 97 2.38 5.61 18.55
N ALA A 98 2.46 6.29 19.70
CA ALA A 98 3.31 5.85 20.81
C ALA A 98 2.95 4.43 21.30
N LYS A 99 1.65 4.09 21.33
CA LYS A 99 1.21 2.71 21.65
C LYS A 99 1.58 1.70 20.59
N VAL A 100 1.46 2.07 19.30
CA VAL A 100 1.92 1.23 18.18
C VAL A 100 3.43 1.00 18.29
N GLU A 101 4.22 2.06 18.49
CA GLU A 101 5.67 2.02 18.59
C GLU A 101 6.14 1.11 19.74
N GLU A 102 5.60 1.36 20.95
CA GLU A 102 5.90 0.56 22.15
C GLU A 102 5.66 -0.94 21.92
N TYR A 103 4.47 -1.27 21.40
CA TYR A 103 4.10 -2.67 21.22
C TYR A 103 4.84 -3.34 20.05
N ALA A 104 4.98 -2.66 18.92
CA ALA A 104 5.70 -3.19 17.77
C ALA A 104 7.17 -3.46 18.10
N ALA A 105 7.84 -2.58 18.85
CA ALA A 105 9.20 -2.81 19.31
C ALA A 105 9.31 -4.04 20.22
N GLN A 106 8.34 -4.26 21.11
CA GLN A 106 8.27 -5.46 21.96
C GLN A 106 8.08 -6.75 21.14
N GLN A 107 7.42 -6.65 19.97
CA GLN A 107 7.23 -7.78 19.05
C GLN A 107 8.41 -7.98 18.08
N GLY A 108 9.50 -7.22 18.24
CA GLY A 108 10.71 -7.35 17.42
C GLY A 108 10.66 -6.62 16.07
N TYR A 109 9.71 -5.70 15.89
CA TYR A 109 9.73 -4.82 14.72
C TYR A 109 10.68 -3.64 14.95
N HIS A 110 11.37 -3.24 13.88
CA HIS A 110 12.39 -2.19 13.93
C HIS A 110 12.04 -0.96 13.10
N HIS A 111 11.09 -1.10 12.16
CA HIS A 111 10.71 -0.04 11.25
C HIS A 111 9.20 0.03 11.09
N VAL A 112 8.73 1.24 10.84
CA VAL A 112 7.36 1.49 10.36
C VAL A 112 7.43 2.33 9.10
N GLN A 113 6.60 1.96 8.11
CA GLN A 113 6.45 2.71 6.89
C GLN A 113 4.99 3.10 6.64
N LEU A 114 4.78 4.16 5.89
CA LEU A 114 3.47 4.62 5.45
C LEU A 114 3.56 5.24 4.06
N GLU A 115 2.40 5.45 3.44
CA GLU A 115 2.24 6.22 2.23
C GLU A 115 1.29 7.39 2.49
N VAL A 116 1.62 8.58 1.99
CA VAL A 116 0.82 9.79 2.21
C VAL A 116 0.75 10.63 0.93
N ILE A 117 -0.43 11.13 0.59
CA ILE A 117 -0.62 12.04 -0.54
C ILE A 117 0.15 13.34 -0.29
N THR A 118 0.99 13.75 -1.22
CA THR A 118 1.89 14.91 -1.06
C THR A 118 1.14 16.23 -0.83
N SER A 119 -0.04 16.38 -1.43
CA SER A 119 -0.90 17.55 -1.23
C SER A 119 -1.58 17.60 0.15
N ASN A 120 -1.60 16.49 0.91
CA ASN A 120 -2.06 16.48 2.29
C ASN A 120 -0.96 16.97 3.24
N THR A 121 -0.62 18.26 3.13
CA THR A 121 0.48 18.87 3.88
C THR A 121 0.31 18.78 5.39
N ALA A 122 -0.93 18.71 5.88
CA ALA A 122 -1.22 18.54 7.31
C ALA A 122 -0.78 17.16 7.80
N ALA A 123 -1.09 16.10 7.04
CA ALA A 123 -0.67 14.73 7.37
C ALA A 123 0.85 14.57 7.24
N VAL A 124 1.45 15.09 6.17
CA VAL A 124 2.91 15.06 5.97
C VAL A 124 3.63 15.69 7.19
N LYS A 125 3.25 16.91 7.57
CA LYS A 125 3.83 17.58 8.76
C LYS A 125 3.57 16.81 10.05
N ALA A 126 2.44 16.13 10.19
CA ALA A 126 2.16 15.31 11.36
C ALA A 126 3.10 14.09 11.43
N TYR A 127 3.35 13.43 10.30
CA TYR A 127 4.28 12.30 10.24
C TYR A 127 5.74 12.75 10.42
N GLU A 128 6.14 13.88 9.83
CA GLU A 128 7.48 14.47 10.07
C GLU A 128 7.72 14.76 11.56
N LYS A 129 6.72 15.33 12.26
CA LYS A 129 6.79 15.54 13.72
C LYS A 129 6.90 14.25 14.52
N LEU A 130 6.36 13.15 13.99
CA LEU A 130 6.53 11.81 14.56
C LEU A 130 7.87 11.17 14.16
N GLY A 131 8.75 11.86 13.42
CA GLY A 131 10.06 11.39 13.02
C GLY A 131 10.10 10.53 11.75
N PHE A 132 9.02 10.50 10.98
CA PHE A 132 9.04 9.87 9.66
C PHE A 132 9.84 10.70 8.66
N GLN A 133 10.55 10.02 7.78
CA GLN A 133 11.35 10.62 6.71
C GLN A 133 10.93 10.03 5.35
N THR A 134 10.85 10.87 4.32
CA THR A 134 10.58 10.41 2.96
C THR A 134 11.73 9.55 2.44
N LYS A 135 11.37 8.37 1.90
CA LYS A 135 12.30 7.41 1.31
C LYS A 135 12.13 7.29 -0.20
N ARG A 136 10.88 7.26 -0.69
CA ARG A 136 10.56 7.22 -2.11
C ARG A 136 9.47 8.23 -2.44
N ASN A 137 9.50 8.71 -3.67
CA ASN A 137 8.40 9.44 -4.27
C ASN A 137 7.63 8.51 -5.20
N PHE A 138 6.33 8.49 -5.06
CA PHE A 138 5.45 7.71 -5.90
C PHE A 138 4.59 8.59 -6.79
N GLN A 139 4.43 8.17 -8.04
CA GLN A 139 3.51 8.75 -8.98
C GLN A 139 2.36 7.78 -9.28
N CYS A 140 1.15 8.31 -9.32
CA CYS A 140 -0.02 7.57 -9.77
C CYS A 140 -0.43 8.03 -11.17
N PHE A 141 -1.00 7.08 -11.96
CA PHE A 141 -1.43 7.34 -13.33
C PHE A 141 -2.83 6.78 -13.60
N SER A 142 -3.47 7.36 -14.59
CA SER A 142 -4.68 6.83 -15.23
C SER A 142 -4.41 6.71 -16.73
N LEU A 143 -4.64 5.53 -17.31
CA LEU A 143 -4.56 5.28 -18.75
C LEU A 143 -5.97 4.99 -19.26
N HIS A 144 -6.53 5.88 -20.05
CA HIS A 144 -7.86 5.72 -20.64
C HIS A 144 -7.81 4.84 -21.89
N LYS A 145 -8.82 3.99 -22.05
CA LYS A 145 -8.98 3.09 -23.19
C LYS A 145 -8.93 3.83 -24.53
N ALA A 146 -9.56 4.99 -24.60
CA ALA A 146 -9.56 5.82 -25.82
C ALA A 146 -8.15 6.28 -26.23
N ALA A 147 -7.26 6.58 -25.28
CA ALA A 147 -5.86 6.95 -25.58
C ALA A 147 -5.01 5.75 -26.03
N PHE A 148 -5.56 4.56 -25.93
CA PHE A 148 -4.88 3.30 -26.22
C PHE A 148 -5.42 2.55 -27.44
N ALA A 149 -6.55 3.01 -28.03
CA ALA A 149 -7.35 2.30 -29.04
C ALA A 149 -6.60 1.90 -30.31
N ASP A 150 -5.66 2.71 -30.78
CA ASP A 150 -4.93 2.50 -32.04
C ASP A 150 -3.60 1.76 -31.86
N ARG A 151 -3.37 1.15 -30.69
CA ARG A 151 -2.11 0.48 -30.40
C ARG A 151 -2.21 -1.02 -30.62
N ASN A 152 -1.29 -1.53 -31.42
CA ASN A 152 -1.20 -2.93 -31.76
C ASN A 152 0.12 -3.55 -31.28
N SER A 153 0.11 -4.86 -31.09
CA SER A 153 1.28 -5.65 -30.79
C SER A 153 1.13 -7.04 -31.40
N GLU A 154 2.23 -7.62 -31.86
CA GLU A 154 2.28 -8.99 -32.38
C GLU A 154 2.31 -10.04 -31.27
N HIS A 155 2.56 -9.61 -30.02
CA HIS A 155 2.63 -10.53 -28.88
C HIS A 155 1.23 -10.88 -28.40
N ILE A 156 1.05 -12.14 -28.01
CA ILE A 156 -0.22 -12.67 -27.50
C ILE A 156 -0.05 -13.03 -26.02
N PRO A 157 -0.59 -12.23 -25.09
CA PRO A 157 -0.60 -12.59 -23.67
C PRO A 157 -1.53 -13.78 -23.44
N VAL A 158 -1.11 -14.69 -22.58
CA VAL A 158 -1.95 -15.81 -22.13
C VAL A 158 -2.38 -15.60 -20.69
N PRO A 159 -3.63 -15.99 -20.31
CA PRO A 159 -4.04 -16.01 -18.91
C PRO A 159 -3.08 -16.89 -18.09
N ALA A 160 -2.78 -16.47 -16.87
CA ALA A 160 -1.91 -17.21 -15.97
C ALA A 160 -2.34 -17.06 -14.51
N ASP A 161 -2.08 -18.07 -13.72
CA ASP A 161 -2.20 -17.95 -12.27
C ASP A 161 -1.03 -17.13 -11.70
N TRP A 162 -1.32 -16.32 -10.70
CA TRP A 162 -0.27 -15.52 -10.05
C TRP A 162 0.88 -16.38 -9.51
N ALA A 163 0.57 -17.57 -9.01
CA ALA A 163 1.56 -18.53 -8.52
C ALA A 163 2.61 -18.96 -9.56
N GLU A 164 2.30 -18.89 -10.87
CA GLU A 164 3.24 -19.17 -11.96
C GLU A 164 4.18 -17.98 -12.23
N ILE A 165 3.69 -16.76 -11.99
CA ILE A 165 4.39 -15.51 -12.29
C ILE A 165 5.27 -15.11 -11.10
N GLU A 166 4.75 -15.19 -9.89
CA GLU A 166 5.36 -14.67 -8.67
C GLU A 166 6.83 -15.07 -8.46
N PRO A 167 7.25 -16.34 -8.63
CA PRO A 167 8.65 -16.75 -8.41
C PRO A 167 9.65 -16.06 -9.35
N LYS A 168 9.17 -15.58 -10.51
CA LYS A 168 9.98 -14.96 -11.56
C LYS A 168 9.83 -13.44 -11.62
N ALA A 169 8.79 -12.88 -10.97
CA ALA A 169 8.38 -11.48 -11.10
C ALA A 169 9.48 -10.50 -10.71
N ALA A 170 10.16 -10.75 -9.59
CA ALA A 170 11.20 -9.87 -9.06
C ALA A 170 12.39 -9.66 -10.04
N GLY A 171 12.69 -10.63 -10.88
CA GLY A 171 13.72 -10.53 -11.89
C GLY A 171 13.42 -9.56 -13.04
N LEU A 172 12.16 -9.11 -13.15
CA LEU A 172 11.73 -8.17 -14.19
C LEU A 172 11.62 -6.73 -13.69
N TRP A 173 11.67 -6.50 -12.36
CA TRP A 173 11.51 -5.16 -11.78
C TRP A 173 12.80 -4.35 -11.91
N GLU A 174 12.64 -3.06 -12.19
CA GLU A 174 13.69 -2.07 -12.00
C GLU A 174 13.67 -1.52 -10.57
N ARG A 175 12.48 -1.38 -10.02
CA ARG A 175 12.22 -0.96 -8.65
C ARG A 175 11.19 -1.89 -8.00
N ALA A 176 11.39 -2.22 -6.75
CA ALA A 176 10.44 -3.03 -6.00
C ALA A 176 9.06 -2.32 -5.90
N PRO A 177 7.95 -3.05 -6.07
CA PRO A 177 6.61 -2.51 -5.90
C PRO A 177 6.41 -1.85 -4.54
N SER A 178 5.47 -0.91 -4.45
CA SER A 178 5.03 -0.34 -3.18
C SER A 178 4.35 -1.41 -2.31
N TRP A 179 4.18 -1.13 -1.01
CA TRP A 179 3.51 -2.05 -0.08
C TRP A 179 2.16 -2.55 -0.60
N GLN A 180 1.38 -1.67 -1.21
CA GLN A 180 0.04 -1.98 -1.72
C GLN A 180 0.05 -2.84 -2.98
N ASN A 181 1.18 -2.95 -3.67
CA ASN A 181 1.33 -3.68 -4.93
C ASN A 181 2.25 -4.89 -4.82
N THR A 182 2.56 -5.36 -3.61
CA THR A 182 3.40 -6.54 -3.39
C THR A 182 2.75 -7.83 -3.88
N ALA A 183 3.54 -8.88 -4.02
CA ALA A 183 3.04 -10.22 -4.25
C ALA A 183 2.06 -10.68 -3.15
N PHE A 184 2.31 -10.30 -1.90
CA PHE A 184 1.37 -10.53 -0.78
C PHE A 184 0.01 -9.91 -1.06
N ALA A 185 -0.03 -8.63 -1.48
CA ALA A 185 -1.29 -7.93 -1.77
C ALA A 185 -2.06 -8.60 -2.92
N ILE A 186 -1.36 -9.07 -3.96
CA ILE A 186 -1.96 -9.82 -5.07
C ILE A 186 -2.57 -11.13 -4.57
N ARG A 187 -1.83 -11.93 -3.79
CA ARG A 187 -2.36 -13.18 -3.21
C ARG A 187 -3.56 -12.95 -2.30
N ALA A 188 -3.49 -11.92 -1.46
CA ALA A 188 -4.59 -11.57 -0.56
C ALA A 188 -5.88 -11.16 -1.29
N LEU A 189 -5.77 -10.71 -2.54
CA LEU A 189 -6.89 -10.32 -3.41
C LEU A 189 -7.19 -11.34 -4.51
N ALA A 190 -6.70 -12.58 -4.42
CA ALA A 190 -6.73 -13.59 -5.48
C ALA A 190 -8.08 -13.68 -6.21
N ASP A 191 -9.19 -13.66 -5.48
CA ASP A 191 -10.56 -13.76 -6.04
C ASP A 191 -10.94 -12.57 -6.96
N GLY A 192 -10.20 -11.46 -6.89
CA GLY A 192 -10.47 -10.25 -7.68
C GLY A 192 -9.36 -9.87 -8.66
N VAL A 193 -8.23 -10.56 -8.62
CA VAL A 193 -7.07 -10.30 -9.47
C VAL A 193 -7.08 -11.23 -10.67
N THR A 194 -6.75 -10.66 -11.83
CA THR A 194 -6.51 -11.40 -13.07
C THR A 194 -5.08 -11.13 -13.50
N ALA A 195 -4.38 -12.17 -13.95
CA ALA A 195 -3.04 -12.02 -14.47
C ALA A 195 -2.91 -12.59 -15.88
N TYR A 196 -2.03 -11.96 -16.64
CA TYR A 196 -1.59 -12.42 -17.96
C TYR A 196 -0.08 -12.44 -18.01
N LYS A 197 0.49 -13.39 -18.74
CA LYS A 197 1.92 -13.47 -19.01
C LYS A 197 2.20 -13.58 -20.49
N ILE A 198 3.42 -13.23 -20.88
CA ILE A 198 4.02 -13.55 -22.18
C ILE A 198 5.30 -14.28 -21.87
N GLU A 199 5.47 -15.45 -22.48
CA GLU A 199 6.71 -16.23 -22.42
C GLU A 199 7.37 -16.24 -23.80
N GLN A 200 8.70 -16.22 -23.81
CA GLN A 200 9.50 -16.39 -25.01
C GLN A 200 10.66 -17.36 -24.70
N ASN A 201 10.79 -18.41 -25.51
CA ASN A 201 11.80 -19.46 -25.31
C ASN A 201 11.76 -20.07 -23.89
N GLY A 202 10.57 -20.27 -23.33
CA GLY A 202 10.37 -20.82 -21.98
C GLY A 202 10.69 -19.86 -20.82
N GLN A 203 11.01 -18.61 -21.11
CA GLN A 203 11.29 -17.58 -20.10
C GLN A 203 10.18 -16.55 -20.05
N LEU A 204 9.88 -16.03 -18.83
CA LEU A 204 8.92 -14.96 -18.63
C LEU A 204 9.44 -13.67 -19.24
N ALA A 205 8.83 -13.24 -20.36
CA ALA A 205 9.18 -12.00 -21.06
C ALA A 205 8.44 -10.78 -20.49
N GLY A 206 7.26 -10.99 -19.94
CA GLY A 206 6.48 -9.94 -19.27
C GLY A 206 5.20 -10.47 -18.68
N TYR A 207 4.62 -9.69 -17.77
CA TYR A 207 3.35 -10.01 -17.13
C TYR A 207 2.60 -8.75 -16.71
N ILE A 208 1.30 -8.91 -16.45
CA ILE A 208 0.44 -7.92 -15.81
C ILE A 208 -0.49 -8.62 -14.81
N ALA A 209 -0.69 -7.98 -13.64
CA ALA A 209 -1.70 -8.37 -12.65
C ALA A 209 -2.56 -7.16 -12.32
N PHE A 210 -3.89 -7.31 -12.43
CA PHE A 210 -4.84 -6.22 -12.27
C PHE A 210 -6.19 -6.70 -11.73
N THR A 211 -6.98 -5.79 -11.20
CA THR A 211 -8.33 -6.08 -10.72
C THR A 211 -9.38 -5.74 -11.78
N ARG A 212 -10.23 -6.69 -12.16
CA ARG A 212 -11.27 -6.51 -13.20
C ARG A 212 -12.29 -5.43 -12.81
N LYS A 213 -12.72 -5.43 -11.55
CA LYS A 213 -13.77 -4.53 -11.05
C LYS A 213 -13.37 -3.07 -11.06
N THR A 214 -12.11 -2.78 -10.69
CA THR A 214 -11.65 -1.39 -10.50
C THR A 214 -10.74 -0.89 -11.60
N GLY A 215 -10.14 -1.77 -12.40
CA GLY A 215 -9.11 -1.42 -13.37
C GLY A 215 -7.75 -1.08 -12.74
N ALA A 216 -7.55 -1.41 -11.46
CA ALA A 216 -6.29 -1.15 -10.81
C ALA A 216 -5.23 -2.18 -11.26
N VAL A 217 -4.16 -1.70 -11.86
CA VAL A 217 -2.98 -2.49 -12.21
C VAL A 217 -2.08 -2.53 -10.99
N MET A 218 -1.98 -3.71 -10.39
CA MET A 218 -1.14 -3.92 -9.20
C MET A 218 0.33 -4.08 -9.59
N GLN A 219 0.59 -4.82 -10.68
CA GLN A 219 1.92 -4.96 -11.23
C GLN A 219 1.87 -5.10 -12.75
N ILE A 220 2.85 -4.52 -13.42
CA ILE A 220 3.19 -4.80 -14.82
C ILE A 220 4.71 -4.72 -14.95
N ALA A 221 5.31 -5.72 -15.58
CA ALA A 221 6.73 -5.72 -15.86
C ALA A 221 7.06 -6.42 -17.17
N VAL A 222 8.15 -5.98 -17.77
CA VAL A 222 8.72 -6.56 -19.00
C VAL A 222 10.22 -6.77 -18.76
N ALA A 223 10.72 -7.94 -19.12
CA ALA A 223 12.12 -8.29 -18.99
C ALA A 223 13.02 -7.22 -19.66
N PRO A 224 14.15 -6.84 -19.07
CA PRO A 224 14.97 -5.73 -19.56
C PRO A 224 15.35 -5.85 -21.04
N ASP A 225 15.72 -7.04 -21.50
CA ASP A 225 16.10 -7.34 -22.90
C ASP A 225 14.91 -7.41 -23.88
N LYS A 226 13.66 -7.37 -23.36
CA LYS A 226 12.40 -7.41 -24.12
C LYS A 226 11.68 -6.06 -24.14
N ARG A 227 12.20 -5.05 -23.46
CA ARG A 227 11.60 -3.73 -23.43
C ARG A 227 11.60 -3.06 -24.81
N ARG A 228 10.64 -2.15 -25.04
CA ARG A 228 10.46 -1.39 -26.29
C ARG A 228 10.17 -2.24 -27.54
N GLN A 229 9.70 -3.47 -27.37
CA GLN A 229 9.31 -4.41 -28.42
C GLN A 229 7.79 -4.71 -28.42
N GLY A 230 6.97 -3.90 -27.75
CA GLY A 230 5.49 -4.05 -27.77
C GLY A 230 4.90 -4.93 -26.67
N TYR A 231 5.71 -5.59 -25.81
CA TYR A 231 5.19 -6.47 -24.75
C TYR A 231 4.25 -5.77 -23.77
N ALA A 232 4.60 -4.57 -23.30
CA ALA A 232 3.72 -3.81 -22.40
C ALA A 232 2.40 -3.43 -23.09
N THR A 233 2.44 -3.09 -24.39
CA THR A 233 1.25 -2.81 -25.19
C THR A 233 0.33 -4.03 -25.23
N ALA A 234 0.86 -5.21 -25.54
CA ALA A 234 0.08 -6.45 -25.56
C ALA A 234 -0.59 -6.74 -24.21
N LEU A 235 0.18 -6.65 -23.12
CA LEU A 235 -0.32 -6.90 -21.77
C LEU A 235 -1.44 -5.91 -21.36
N LEU A 236 -1.29 -4.63 -21.69
CA LEU A 236 -2.32 -3.63 -21.45
C LEU A 236 -3.56 -3.83 -22.32
N THR A 237 -3.40 -4.28 -23.59
CA THR A 237 -4.52 -4.67 -24.45
C THR A 237 -5.33 -5.80 -23.83
N ALA A 238 -4.65 -6.83 -23.32
CA ALA A 238 -5.31 -7.93 -22.62
C ALA A 238 -6.04 -7.44 -21.35
N ALA A 239 -5.45 -6.50 -20.59
CA ALA A 239 -6.11 -5.91 -19.43
C ALA A 239 -7.37 -5.13 -19.83
N PHE A 240 -7.29 -4.24 -20.83
CA PHE A 240 -8.44 -3.48 -21.33
C PHE A 240 -9.58 -4.35 -21.88
N ALA A 241 -9.27 -5.50 -22.43
CA ALA A 241 -10.28 -6.46 -22.87
C ALA A 241 -11.03 -7.14 -21.71
N ASN A 242 -10.49 -7.08 -20.48
CA ASN A 242 -10.98 -7.82 -19.33
C ASN A 242 -11.42 -6.93 -18.14
N VAL A 243 -11.35 -5.62 -18.26
CA VAL A 243 -11.87 -4.69 -17.25
C VAL A 243 -13.20 -4.09 -17.68
N SER A 244 -14.06 -3.80 -16.70
CA SER A 244 -15.34 -3.12 -16.93
C SER A 244 -15.24 -1.59 -16.86
N LYS A 245 -14.02 -1.06 -16.70
CA LYS A 245 -13.74 0.37 -16.58
C LYS A 245 -13.14 0.93 -17.85
N GLU A 246 -13.39 2.21 -18.12
CA GLU A 246 -12.83 2.94 -19.25
C GLU A 246 -11.36 3.35 -19.06
N ALA A 247 -10.81 3.11 -17.87
CA ALA A 247 -9.42 3.39 -17.57
C ALA A 247 -8.78 2.32 -16.70
N LEU A 248 -7.49 2.09 -16.93
CA LEU A 248 -6.59 1.40 -16.01
C LEU A 248 -5.92 2.43 -15.10
N THR A 249 -5.82 2.11 -13.80
CA THR A 249 -5.19 2.96 -12.81
C THR A 249 -3.92 2.30 -12.27
N PHE A 250 -2.89 3.10 -12.08
CA PHE A 250 -1.61 2.67 -11.52
C PHE A 250 -1.36 3.51 -10.28
N ILE A 251 -1.21 2.88 -9.13
CA ILE A 251 -0.93 3.57 -7.88
C ILE A 251 0.49 3.29 -7.42
N ASN A 252 1.12 4.31 -6.82
CA ASN A 252 2.40 4.19 -6.13
C ASN A 252 3.51 3.54 -6.96
N LEU A 253 3.66 3.99 -8.19
CA LEU A 253 4.83 3.67 -9.00
C LEU A 253 6.00 4.55 -8.56
N ASP A 254 7.15 3.93 -8.31
CA ASP A 254 8.38 4.64 -7.90
C ASP A 254 8.83 5.60 -9.00
N GLU A 255 8.97 6.89 -8.69
CA GLU A 255 9.45 7.89 -9.66
C GLU A 255 10.88 7.59 -10.15
N GLY A 256 11.67 6.85 -9.40
CA GLY A 256 12.98 6.36 -9.80
C GLY A 256 12.95 5.22 -10.82
N ASP A 257 11.78 4.63 -11.14
CA ASP A 257 11.62 3.71 -12.26
C ASP A 257 11.35 4.50 -13.55
N GLU A 258 12.40 5.03 -14.14
CA GLU A 258 12.31 5.82 -15.37
C GLU A 258 11.68 5.03 -16.51
N THR A 259 11.87 3.73 -16.55
CA THR A 259 11.35 2.86 -17.62
C THR A 259 9.83 2.87 -17.64
N ILE A 260 9.17 2.63 -16.50
CA ILE A 260 7.70 2.63 -16.43
C ILE A 260 7.14 4.04 -16.58
N MET A 261 7.82 5.07 -16.02
CA MET A 261 7.41 6.47 -16.15
C MET A 261 7.36 6.89 -17.63
N GLN A 262 8.43 6.61 -18.39
CA GLN A 262 8.50 6.91 -19.82
C GLN A 262 7.50 6.08 -20.63
N ALA A 263 7.33 4.79 -20.30
CA ALA A 263 6.39 3.92 -20.99
C ALA A 263 4.95 4.44 -20.86
N LEU A 264 4.49 4.70 -19.63
CA LEU A 264 3.14 5.21 -19.37
C LEU A 264 2.89 6.58 -20.03
N SER A 265 3.87 7.49 -19.96
CA SER A 265 3.79 8.78 -20.64
C SER A 265 3.62 8.63 -22.15
N LYS A 266 4.43 7.78 -22.81
CA LYS A 266 4.32 7.49 -24.25
C LYS A 266 3.00 6.81 -24.63
N LEU A 267 2.42 6.06 -23.72
CA LEU A 267 1.12 5.41 -23.91
C LEU A 267 -0.06 6.36 -23.73
N GLY A 268 0.17 7.61 -23.32
CA GLY A 268 -0.86 8.61 -23.11
C GLY A 268 -1.52 8.55 -21.73
N ALA A 269 -0.88 7.90 -20.76
CA ALA A 269 -1.35 7.92 -19.38
C ALA A 269 -1.19 9.33 -18.77
N THR A 270 -2.19 9.75 -18.02
CA THR A 270 -2.18 11.03 -17.29
C THR A 270 -1.76 10.81 -15.84
N LYS A 271 -0.90 11.70 -15.34
CA LYS A 271 -0.56 11.74 -13.91
C LYS A 271 -1.78 12.18 -13.11
N THR A 272 -2.06 11.52 -11.99
CA THR A 272 -3.24 11.83 -11.16
C THR A 272 -2.84 12.43 -9.82
N LEU A 273 -2.14 11.68 -8.99
CA LEU A 273 -1.65 12.17 -7.69
C LEU A 273 -0.26 11.65 -7.40
N GLN A 274 0.41 12.30 -6.45
CA GLN A 274 1.71 11.90 -5.94
C GLN A 274 1.58 11.50 -4.48
N GLN A 275 2.44 10.54 -4.05
CA GLN A 275 2.55 10.13 -2.66
C GLN A 275 4.01 10.08 -2.23
N TYR A 276 4.26 10.35 -0.96
CA TYR A 276 5.51 9.99 -0.30
C TYR A 276 5.37 8.62 0.32
N GLU A 277 6.37 7.77 0.14
CA GLU A 277 6.62 6.68 1.07
C GLU A 277 7.53 7.20 2.17
N MET A 278 7.06 7.13 3.39
CA MET A 278 7.80 7.62 4.54
C MET A 278 8.11 6.47 5.51
N HIS A 279 9.31 6.49 6.04
CA HIS A 279 9.81 5.47 6.98
C HIS A 279 10.25 6.11 8.28
N ARG A 280 10.12 5.34 9.37
CA ARG A 280 10.68 5.66 10.66
C ARG A 280 11.26 4.40 11.31
N ALA A 281 12.46 4.50 11.90
CA ALA A 281 12.99 3.49 12.81
C ALA A 281 12.21 3.55 14.13
N LEU A 282 11.77 2.40 14.63
CA LEU A 282 11.14 2.28 15.93
C LEU A 282 12.22 2.33 17.02
N GLN A 283 11.92 3.00 18.13
CA GLN A 283 12.84 3.05 19.26
C GLN A 283 12.79 1.68 19.96
N THR A 284 13.90 0.95 19.92
CA THR A 284 14.05 -0.24 20.76
C THR A 284 14.09 0.21 22.21
N SER A 285 13.17 -0.32 23.02
CA SER A 285 13.25 -0.14 24.47
C SER A 285 14.55 -0.81 24.94
N THR A 286 15.61 -0.02 25.10
CA THR A 286 16.76 -0.46 25.87
C THR A 286 16.27 -0.73 27.28
N ALA A 287 16.33 -1.97 27.69
CA ALA A 287 16.07 -2.39 29.08
C ALA A 287 16.94 -1.53 30.01
N HIS A 288 16.32 -0.55 30.64
CA HIS A 288 16.91 0.09 31.82
C HIS A 288 16.85 -0.92 32.96
N GLY A 289 18.01 -1.39 33.39
CA GLY A 289 18.09 -2.08 34.67
C GLY A 289 19.01 -3.27 34.72
N GLN A 290 20.31 -3.07 34.54
CA GLN A 290 21.34 -3.83 35.29
C GLN A 290 22.62 -3.00 35.38
N GLU A 291 22.56 -1.93 36.16
CA GLU A 291 23.76 -1.37 36.74
C GLU A 291 23.57 -1.24 38.25
N SER A 292 24.58 -1.72 38.92
CA SER A 292 24.86 -1.59 40.34
C SER A 292 24.22 -2.61 41.30
N MET A 293 24.97 -3.66 41.55
CA MET A 293 25.30 -4.09 42.91
C MET A 293 26.52 -5.01 42.86
N LEU A 294 27.69 -4.45 42.74
CA LEU A 294 28.93 -5.05 43.18
C LEU A 294 29.81 -3.91 43.77
N THR A 295 29.58 -3.61 45.03
CA THR A 295 30.56 -3.02 45.91
C THR A 295 30.71 -3.89 47.13
N THR A 296 31.75 -4.66 47.09
CA THR A 296 32.82 -4.69 48.09
C THR A 296 32.53 -4.93 49.57
N PRO A 297 33.41 -5.45 50.38
CA PRO A 297 34.87 -5.12 50.44
C PRO A 297 35.80 -6.26 50.21
#